data_90a16b170c4eaba7a0c71fd185fd1228
#
_entry.id   90a16b170c4eaba7a0c71fd185fd1228
#
_cell.length_a   1.000
_cell.length_b   1.000
_cell.length_c   1.000
_cell.angle_alpha   90.00
_cell.angle_beta   90.00
_cell.angle_gamma   90.00
#
_symmetry.space_group_name_H-M   'P 1'
#
loop_
_entity.id
_entity.type
_entity.pdbx_description
1 polymer ?
#
loop_
_entity_poly.entity_id
_entity_poly.type
_entity_poly.pdbx_seq_one_letter_code
_entity_poly.pdbx_strand_id
1 'polypeptide(L)'
;MRKFFEKIVEGGLLISGSVSSFTILLIVFFLFKEAGGLFNTPATEEGYVLAVNKSNDVGKLSPEKIMDIFDGNITNWKDISGMDQDILIFRFSDLTNYYTEEELGDEFQYVPQKISELVAKEPGIIAFFPKQYLLEKGFQGKVLPEEKITLGEFFGGTKWYPTSTP
;
A
#
# COMPACT_ATOMS: atom_id res chain seq x y z
N MET A 1 63.75 -19.36 -4.84
CA MET A 1 63.01 -18.04 -4.92
C MET A 1 61.86 -18.09 -5.92
N ARG A 2 62.02 -18.60 -7.14
CA ARG A 2 60.99 -18.63 -8.17
C ARG A 2 59.71 -19.36 -7.76
N LYS A 3 59.80 -20.54 -7.14
CA LYS A 3 58.63 -21.32 -6.64
C LYS A 3 57.88 -20.66 -5.48
N PHE A 4 58.52 -19.80 -4.73
CA PHE A 4 57.90 -19.06 -3.64
C PHE A 4 57.03 -17.89 -4.20
N PHE A 5 57.56 -17.19 -5.21
CA PHE A 5 56.80 -16.14 -5.91
C PHE A 5 55.60 -16.71 -6.66
N GLU A 6 55.72 -17.87 -7.31
CA GLU A 6 54.61 -18.54 -7.99
C GLU A 6 53.46 -18.85 -7.02
N LYS A 7 53.76 -19.36 -5.81
CA LYS A 7 52.73 -19.63 -4.80
C LYS A 7 52.08 -18.38 -4.24
N ILE A 8 52.79 -17.27 -4.11
CA ILE A 8 52.20 -15.99 -3.68
C ILE A 8 51.23 -15.44 -4.76
N VAL A 9 51.65 -15.48 -6.00
CA VAL A 9 50.82 -15.03 -7.12
C VAL A 9 49.57 -15.91 -7.25
N GLU A 10 49.69 -17.21 -7.17
CA GLU A 10 48.61 -18.18 -7.22
C GLU A 10 47.64 -17.99 -6.05
N GLY A 11 48.12 -17.79 -4.84
CA GLY A 11 47.30 -17.46 -3.66
C GLY A 11 46.57 -16.11 -3.80
N GLY A 12 47.25 -15.11 -4.33
CA GLY A 12 46.66 -13.80 -4.58
C GLY A 12 45.53 -13.85 -5.61
N LEU A 13 45.68 -14.61 -6.68
CA LEU A 13 44.65 -14.82 -7.70
C LEU A 13 43.45 -15.60 -7.14
N LEU A 14 43.67 -16.62 -6.33
CA LEU A 14 42.60 -17.37 -5.67
C LEU A 14 41.80 -16.51 -4.71
N ILE A 15 42.45 -15.68 -3.89
CA ILE A 15 41.77 -14.77 -2.97
C ILE A 15 41.00 -13.72 -3.73
N SER A 16 41.58 -13.12 -4.77
CA SER A 16 40.91 -12.11 -5.58
C SER A 16 39.66 -12.66 -6.26
N GLY A 17 39.74 -13.87 -6.85
CA GLY A 17 38.60 -14.54 -7.47
C GLY A 17 37.49 -14.89 -6.47
N SER A 18 37.89 -15.33 -5.28
CA SER A 18 36.93 -15.65 -4.20
C SER A 18 36.18 -14.43 -3.70
N VAL A 19 36.88 -13.29 -3.51
CA VAL A 19 36.25 -12.02 -3.10
C VAL A 19 35.25 -11.53 -4.14
N SER A 20 35.61 -11.60 -5.42
CA SER A 20 34.68 -11.20 -6.49
C SER A 20 33.42 -12.08 -6.54
N SER A 21 33.59 -13.40 -6.42
CA SER A 21 32.46 -14.34 -6.39
C SER A 21 31.57 -14.13 -5.17
N PHE A 22 32.16 -13.86 -4.02
CA PHE A 22 31.41 -13.58 -2.78
C PHE A 22 30.64 -12.26 -2.87
N THR A 23 31.22 -11.23 -3.48
CA THR A 23 30.54 -9.95 -3.71
C THR A 23 29.32 -10.13 -4.62
N ILE A 24 29.46 -10.88 -5.71
CA ILE A 24 28.33 -11.17 -6.60
C ILE A 24 27.22 -11.93 -5.86
N LEU A 25 27.59 -12.93 -5.05
CA LEU A 25 26.64 -13.69 -4.23
C LEU A 25 25.91 -12.81 -3.22
N LEU A 26 26.60 -11.86 -2.58
CA LEU A 26 25.98 -10.89 -1.69
C LEU A 26 24.99 -9.97 -2.42
N ILE A 27 25.36 -9.45 -3.59
CA ILE A 27 24.47 -8.61 -4.41
C ILE A 27 23.22 -9.39 -4.78
N VAL A 28 23.36 -10.61 -5.27
CA VAL A 28 22.24 -11.49 -5.61
C VAL A 28 21.37 -11.76 -4.39
N PHE A 29 21.97 -12.05 -3.23
CA PHE A 29 21.23 -12.27 -1.98
C PHE A 29 20.45 -11.02 -1.54
N PHE A 30 21.06 -9.84 -1.62
CA PHE A 30 20.36 -8.59 -1.30
C PHE A 30 19.21 -8.30 -2.28
N LEU A 31 19.44 -8.54 -3.57
CA LEU A 31 18.37 -8.40 -4.59
C LEU A 31 17.20 -9.35 -4.31
N PHE A 32 17.47 -10.60 -3.93
CA PHE A 32 16.42 -11.54 -3.55
C PHE A 32 15.71 -11.14 -2.26
N LYS A 33 16.42 -10.58 -1.29
CA LYS A 33 15.82 -10.08 -0.05
C LYS A 33 14.91 -8.89 -0.30
N GLU A 34 15.33 -7.94 -1.16
CA GLU A 34 14.49 -6.81 -1.54
C GLU A 34 13.31 -7.24 -2.42
N ALA A 35 13.55 -8.13 -3.38
CA ALA A 35 12.47 -8.73 -4.18
C ALA A 35 11.45 -9.47 -3.30
N GLY A 36 11.91 -10.19 -2.27
CA GLY A 36 11.02 -10.84 -1.30
C GLY A 36 10.15 -9.86 -0.51
N GLY A 37 10.63 -8.64 -0.27
CA GLY A 37 9.84 -7.55 0.33
C GLY A 37 8.73 -7.04 -0.59
N LEU A 38 8.97 -7.03 -1.91
CA LEU A 38 7.98 -6.63 -2.92
C LEU A 38 6.81 -7.64 -3.05
N PHE A 39 7.02 -8.90 -2.65
CA PHE A 39 5.97 -9.93 -2.68
C PHE A 39 5.04 -9.91 -1.44
N ASN A 40 5.37 -9.10 -0.43
CA ASN A 40 4.53 -8.86 0.74
C ASN A 40 3.92 -7.44 0.70
N THR A 41 3.59 -6.94 -0.49
CA THR A 41 2.91 -5.65 -0.62
C THR A 41 1.53 -5.74 0.02
N PRO A 42 1.19 -4.83 0.94
CA PRO A 42 -0.16 -4.72 1.45
C PRO A 42 -1.11 -4.36 0.31
N ALA A 43 -2.38 -4.74 0.43
CA ALA A 43 -3.41 -4.39 -0.56
C ALA A 43 -3.62 -2.87 -0.69
N THR A 44 -3.21 -2.12 0.32
CA THR A 44 -3.07 -0.66 0.29
C THR A 44 -1.60 -0.27 0.15
N GLU A 45 -1.33 0.78 -0.58
CA GLU A 45 0.01 1.35 -0.72
C GLU A 45 0.59 1.67 0.67
N GLU A 46 1.87 1.35 0.87
CA GLU A 46 2.53 1.57 2.17
C GLU A 46 2.39 3.05 2.56
N GLY A 47 1.81 3.30 3.73
CA GLY A 47 1.52 4.65 4.19
C GLY A 47 0.12 5.19 3.86
N TYR A 48 -0.75 4.38 3.24
CA TYR A 48 -2.16 4.70 3.04
C TYR A 48 -3.06 3.85 3.92
N VAL A 49 -4.30 4.31 4.11
CA VAL A 49 -5.34 3.57 4.82
C VAL A 49 -6.63 3.56 4.02
N LEU A 50 -7.38 2.48 4.18
CA LEU A 50 -8.76 2.36 3.73
C LEU A 50 -9.69 2.52 4.93
N ALA A 51 -10.67 3.41 4.80
CA ALA A 51 -11.66 3.62 5.86
C ALA A 51 -13.07 3.67 5.29
N VAL A 52 -14.03 3.22 6.09
CA VAL A 52 -15.46 3.25 5.78
C VAL A 52 -16.24 3.90 6.91
N ASN A 53 -17.50 4.26 6.65
CA ASN A 53 -18.39 4.73 7.70
C ASN A 53 -18.58 3.65 8.79
N LYS A 54 -18.77 4.06 10.03
CA LYS A 54 -19.02 3.14 11.16
C LYS A 54 -20.28 2.31 11.01
N SER A 55 -21.29 2.82 10.30
CA SER A 55 -22.54 2.08 10.03
C SER A 55 -22.36 0.95 9.01
N ASN A 56 -21.23 0.91 8.30
CA ASN A 56 -20.94 -0.17 7.37
C ASN A 56 -20.37 -1.38 8.12
N ASP A 57 -21.04 -2.51 8.01
CA ASP A 57 -20.68 -3.75 8.73
C ASP A 57 -19.47 -4.47 8.16
N VAL A 58 -18.94 -3.99 7.00
CA VAL A 58 -17.75 -4.62 6.39
C VAL A 58 -16.58 -4.62 7.36
N GLY A 59 -16.04 -5.81 7.67
CA GLY A 59 -14.92 -5.98 8.59
C GLY A 59 -13.56 -5.96 7.89
N LYS A 60 -13.52 -6.51 6.68
CA LYS A 60 -12.35 -6.55 5.81
C LYS A 60 -12.79 -6.68 4.35
N LEU A 61 -11.92 -6.27 3.45
CA LEU A 61 -12.09 -6.43 2.01
C LEU A 61 -10.90 -7.19 1.45
N SER A 62 -11.16 -8.16 0.57
CA SER A 62 -10.08 -8.79 -0.19
C SER A 62 -9.56 -7.82 -1.26
N PRO A 63 -8.31 -7.99 -1.71
CA PRO A 63 -7.72 -7.16 -2.75
C PRO A 63 -8.59 -7.10 -4.02
N GLU A 64 -9.16 -8.24 -4.44
CA GLU A 64 -10.02 -8.29 -5.63
C GLU A 64 -11.28 -7.42 -5.45
N LYS A 65 -11.92 -7.46 -4.28
CA LYS A 65 -13.10 -6.62 -4.00
C LYS A 65 -12.76 -5.14 -3.94
N ILE A 66 -11.58 -4.80 -3.41
CA ILE A 66 -11.09 -3.41 -3.44
C ILE A 66 -10.93 -2.95 -4.89
N MET A 67 -10.31 -3.77 -5.74
CA MET A 67 -10.17 -3.48 -7.17
C MET A 67 -11.52 -3.29 -7.84
N ASP A 68 -12.43 -4.24 -7.67
CA ASP A 68 -13.77 -4.19 -8.26
C ASP A 68 -14.56 -2.94 -7.86
N ILE A 69 -14.38 -2.47 -6.62
CA ILE A 69 -14.96 -1.21 -6.16
C ILE A 69 -14.33 -0.03 -6.91
N PHE A 70 -13.00 0.07 -6.92
CA PHE A 70 -12.30 1.21 -7.51
C PHE A 70 -12.39 1.24 -9.04
N ASP A 71 -12.60 0.10 -9.69
CA ASP A 71 -12.85 -0.05 -11.12
C ASP A 71 -14.34 0.17 -11.49
N GLY A 72 -15.22 0.30 -10.49
CA GLY A 72 -16.64 0.52 -10.68
C GLY A 72 -17.43 -0.74 -11.06
N ASN A 73 -16.86 -1.93 -10.90
CA ASN A 73 -17.53 -3.21 -11.09
C ASN A 73 -18.54 -3.48 -9.97
N ILE A 74 -18.22 -3.03 -8.74
CA ILE A 74 -19.10 -3.07 -7.58
C ILE A 74 -19.43 -1.63 -7.19
N THR A 75 -20.69 -1.25 -7.28
CA THR A 75 -21.17 0.13 -7.03
C THR A 75 -22.09 0.24 -5.83
N ASN A 76 -22.48 -0.88 -5.24
CA ASN A 76 -23.38 -0.89 -4.09
C ASN A 76 -22.86 -1.87 -3.02
N TRP A 77 -22.92 -1.45 -1.76
CA TRP A 77 -22.47 -2.26 -0.61
C TRP A 77 -23.28 -3.54 -0.40
N LYS A 78 -24.46 -3.64 -1.02
CA LYS A 78 -25.31 -4.83 -0.95
C LYS A 78 -24.59 -6.09 -1.42
N ASP A 79 -23.73 -5.96 -2.42
CA ASP A 79 -22.97 -7.08 -2.99
C ASP A 79 -21.81 -7.56 -2.08
N ILE A 80 -21.52 -6.80 -1.02
CA ILE A 80 -20.39 -7.07 -0.11
C ILE A 80 -20.86 -7.30 1.32
N SER A 81 -21.59 -6.35 1.91
CA SER A 81 -22.02 -6.36 3.31
C SER A 81 -23.53 -6.52 3.50
N GLY A 82 -24.31 -6.53 2.41
CA GLY A 82 -25.76 -6.61 2.46
C GLY A 82 -26.45 -5.27 2.74
N MET A 83 -25.71 -4.18 2.96
CA MET A 83 -26.25 -2.85 3.17
C MET A 83 -26.66 -2.24 1.82
N ASP A 84 -27.94 -1.92 1.64
CA ASP A 84 -28.43 -1.31 0.39
C ASP A 84 -28.07 0.18 0.35
N GLN A 85 -26.84 0.45 0.01
CA GLN A 85 -26.24 1.80 -0.06
C GLN A 85 -25.22 1.85 -1.20
N ASP A 86 -25.33 2.87 -2.04
CA ASP A 86 -24.36 3.09 -3.10
C ASP A 86 -22.97 3.42 -2.53
N ILE A 87 -21.95 2.92 -3.21
CA ILE A 87 -20.55 3.14 -2.81
C ILE A 87 -20.12 4.51 -3.29
N LEU A 88 -19.70 5.36 -2.35
CA LEU A 88 -19.05 6.63 -2.63
C LEU A 88 -17.55 6.47 -2.45
N ILE A 89 -16.81 6.48 -3.55
CA ILE A 89 -15.35 6.41 -3.52
C ILE A 89 -14.78 7.79 -3.25
N PHE A 90 -14.01 7.92 -2.17
CA PHE A 90 -13.23 9.11 -1.86
C PHE A 90 -11.74 8.79 -1.95
N ARG A 91 -11.03 9.49 -2.82
CA ARG A 91 -9.57 9.49 -2.90
C ARG A 91 -9.02 10.78 -2.32
N PHE A 92 -7.85 10.73 -1.73
CA PHE A 92 -7.21 11.95 -1.18
C PHE A 92 -7.06 13.07 -2.22
N SER A 93 -6.84 12.72 -3.49
CA SER A 93 -6.82 13.68 -4.61
C SER A 93 -8.12 14.45 -4.80
N ASP A 94 -9.25 13.90 -4.33
CA ASP A 94 -10.56 14.51 -4.49
C ASP A 94 -10.90 15.49 -3.36
N LEU A 95 -10.01 15.66 -2.38
CA LEU A 95 -10.23 16.48 -1.19
C LEU A 95 -10.67 17.93 -1.53
N THR A 96 -10.04 18.51 -2.54
CA THR A 96 -10.36 19.88 -3.02
C THR A 96 -11.71 19.99 -3.73
N ASN A 97 -12.35 18.87 -4.09
CA ASN A 97 -13.71 18.86 -4.62
C ASN A 97 -14.76 18.97 -3.50
N TYR A 98 -14.37 18.66 -2.26
CA TYR A 98 -15.25 18.65 -1.09
C TYR A 98 -15.03 19.86 -0.18
N TYR A 99 -13.81 20.40 -0.16
CA TYR A 99 -13.43 21.47 0.76
C TYR A 99 -12.58 22.53 0.07
N THR A 100 -12.77 23.78 0.45
CA THR A 100 -11.93 24.90 0.02
C THR A 100 -10.59 24.91 0.75
N GLU A 101 -9.60 25.61 0.21
CA GLU A 101 -8.28 25.75 0.87
C GLU A 101 -8.41 26.39 2.27
N GLU A 102 -9.33 27.35 2.44
CA GLU A 102 -9.62 27.99 3.74
C GLU A 102 -10.15 26.99 4.77
N GLU A 103 -11.00 26.04 4.35
CA GLU A 103 -11.53 24.99 5.23
C GLU A 103 -10.50 23.92 5.59
N LEU A 104 -9.49 23.72 4.73
CA LEU A 104 -8.40 22.79 4.98
C LEU A 104 -7.33 23.40 5.90
N GLY A 105 -7.29 24.74 5.99
CA GLY A 105 -6.37 25.50 6.81
C GLY A 105 -4.97 25.63 6.23
N ASP A 106 -4.19 26.53 6.84
CA ASP A 106 -2.79 26.71 6.47
C ASP A 106 -2.04 25.40 6.65
N GLU A 107 -1.24 25.01 5.65
CA GLU A 107 -0.47 23.75 5.66
C GLU A 107 -1.33 22.48 5.85
N PHE A 108 -2.62 22.51 5.47
CA PHE A 108 -3.54 21.38 5.55
C PHE A 108 -3.78 20.84 6.96
N GLN A 109 -3.67 21.69 7.98
CA GLN A 109 -3.78 21.30 9.40
C GLN A 109 -5.14 20.70 9.78
N TYR A 110 -6.23 21.05 9.09
CA TYR A 110 -7.58 20.53 9.36
C TYR A 110 -7.96 19.32 8.53
N VAL A 111 -7.13 18.86 7.61
CA VAL A 111 -7.39 17.71 6.74
C VAL A 111 -7.79 16.45 7.52
N PRO A 112 -7.08 16.05 8.61
CA PRO A 112 -7.46 14.85 9.35
C PRO A 112 -8.89 14.93 9.92
N GLN A 113 -9.28 16.11 10.41
CA GLN A 113 -10.62 16.33 10.95
C GLN A 113 -11.67 16.31 9.82
N LYS A 114 -11.41 16.96 8.69
CA LYS A 114 -12.31 17.02 7.54
C LYS A 114 -12.56 15.65 6.93
N ILE A 115 -11.52 14.83 6.78
CA ILE A 115 -11.66 13.43 6.34
C ILE A 115 -12.52 12.63 7.33
N SER A 116 -12.28 12.80 8.64
CA SER A 116 -13.06 12.12 9.66
C SER A 116 -14.54 12.51 9.64
N GLU A 117 -14.84 13.79 9.45
CA GLU A 117 -16.20 14.31 9.32
C GLU A 117 -16.90 13.79 8.06
N LEU A 118 -16.18 13.78 6.92
CA LEU A 118 -16.71 13.25 5.66
C LEU A 118 -17.07 11.77 5.76
N VAL A 119 -16.16 10.98 6.33
CA VAL A 119 -16.37 9.54 6.52
C VAL A 119 -17.54 9.28 7.47
N ALA A 120 -17.76 10.11 8.48
CA ALA A 120 -18.89 9.99 9.40
C ALA A 120 -20.22 10.37 8.75
N LYS A 121 -20.20 11.36 7.88
CA LYS A 121 -21.42 11.92 7.24
C LYS A 121 -21.98 11.01 6.16
N GLU A 122 -21.13 10.35 5.39
CA GLU A 122 -21.52 9.58 4.21
C GLU A 122 -21.54 8.07 4.50
N PRO A 123 -22.72 7.44 4.65
CA PRO A 123 -22.81 6.01 5.05
C PRO A 123 -22.19 5.05 4.02
N GLY A 124 -22.25 5.38 2.74
CA GLY A 124 -21.73 4.54 1.64
C GLY A 124 -20.25 4.77 1.32
N ILE A 125 -19.55 5.62 2.08
CA ILE A 125 -18.19 6.01 1.74
C ILE A 125 -17.17 4.88 1.93
N ILE A 126 -16.26 4.77 0.95
CA ILE A 126 -14.96 4.13 1.07
C ILE A 126 -13.89 5.19 0.81
N ALA A 127 -13.07 5.48 1.81
CA ALA A 127 -12.08 6.53 1.77
C ALA A 127 -10.68 5.93 1.71
N PHE A 128 -9.87 6.38 0.74
CA PHE A 128 -8.47 6.03 0.57
C PHE A 128 -7.61 7.28 0.69
N PHE A 129 -6.77 7.35 1.73
CA PHE A 129 -5.96 8.53 2.03
C PHE A 129 -4.67 8.17 2.78
N PRO A 130 -3.64 9.06 2.75
CA PRO A 130 -2.38 8.84 3.45
C PRO A 130 -2.57 8.70 4.96
N LYS A 131 -1.91 7.73 5.57
CA LYS A 131 -1.99 7.41 7.00
C LYS A 131 -1.66 8.60 7.91
N GLN A 132 -0.80 9.51 7.47
CA GLN A 132 -0.47 10.73 8.21
C GLN A 132 -1.67 11.64 8.50
N TYR A 133 -2.74 11.53 7.71
CA TYR A 133 -3.99 12.27 7.90
C TYR A 133 -5.06 11.47 8.66
N LEU A 134 -4.71 10.31 9.18
CA LEU A 134 -5.60 9.57 10.08
C LEU A 134 -5.55 10.18 11.47
N LEU A 135 -6.69 10.60 11.99
CA LEU A 135 -6.79 11.03 13.38
C LEU A 135 -6.48 9.86 14.32
N GLU A 136 -5.41 9.96 15.11
CA GLU A 136 -5.04 8.93 16.09
C GLU A 136 -6.11 8.75 17.17
N LYS A 137 -6.79 9.85 17.54
CA LYS A 137 -7.87 9.84 18.52
C LYS A 137 -9.10 10.57 17.96
N GLY A 138 -10.24 9.90 18.06
CA GLY A 138 -11.51 10.51 17.67
C GLY A 138 -11.88 10.34 16.20
N PHE A 139 -11.19 9.52 15.42
CA PHE A 139 -11.62 9.18 14.06
C PHE A 139 -13.03 8.58 14.08
N GLN A 140 -13.92 9.18 13.32
CA GLN A 140 -15.35 8.84 13.34
C GLN A 140 -15.73 7.74 12.35
N GLY A 141 -14.79 7.28 11.52
CA GLY A 141 -14.93 6.13 10.65
C GLY A 141 -14.40 4.83 11.26
N LYS A 142 -14.41 3.77 10.44
CA LYS A 142 -13.79 2.48 10.71
C LYS A 142 -12.67 2.25 9.71
N VAL A 143 -11.44 2.09 10.20
CA VAL A 143 -10.29 1.73 9.37
C VAL A 143 -10.34 0.23 9.09
N LEU A 144 -10.23 -0.15 7.83
CA LEU A 144 -10.18 -1.54 7.42
C LEU A 144 -8.73 -2.06 7.58
N PRO A 145 -8.57 -3.31 8.08
CA PRO A 145 -7.25 -3.90 8.20
C PRO A 145 -6.62 -4.10 6.81
N GLU A 146 -5.32 -3.86 6.73
CA GLU A 146 -4.54 -4.17 5.55
C GLU A 146 -4.48 -5.70 5.36
N GLU A 147 -4.92 -6.20 4.21
CA GLU A 147 -4.76 -7.59 3.84
C GLU A 147 -3.50 -7.73 2.98
N LYS A 148 -2.53 -8.52 3.46
CA LYS A 148 -1.32 -8.80 2.70
C LYS A 148 -1.61 -9.80 1.60
N ILE A 149 -1.23 -9.46 0.38
CA ILE A 149 -1.32 -10.39 -0.76
C ILE A 149 -0.25 -11.46 -0.60
N THR A 150 -0.64 -12.73 -0.65
CA THR A 150 0.30 -13.84 -0.62
C THR A 150 0.91 -14.09 -2.01
N LEU A 151 2.11 -14.69 -2.05
CA LEU A 151 2.79 -15.04 -3.31
C LEU A 151 1.91 -15.83 -4.29
N GLY A 152 1.01 -16.68 -3.79
CA GLY A 152 0.09 -17.48 -4.62
C GLY A 152 -0.95 -16.63 -5.33
N GLU A 153 -1.44 -15.60 -4.68
CA GLU A 153 -2.41 -14.65 -5.24
C GLU A 153 -1.75 -13.71 -6.26
N PHE A 154 -0.48 -13.35 -6.02
CA PHE A 154 0.28 -12.53 -6.95
C PHE A 154 0.55 -13.19 -8.29
N PHE A 155 0.84 -14.49 -8.32
CA PHE A 155 1.06 -15.23 -9.57
C PHE A 155 -0.23 -15.67 -10.29
N GLY A 156 -1.37 -15.66 -9.59
CA GLY A 156 -2.69 -16.00 -10.13
C GLY A 156 -3.53 -14.81 -10.59
N GLY A 157 -3.16 -13.59 -10.23
CA GLY A 157 -3.91 -12.37 -10.51
C GLY A 157 -3.14 -11.34 -11.32
N THR A 158 -3.85 -10.52 -12.06
CA THR A 158 -3.32 -9.36 -12.77
C THR A 158 -2.79 -8.31 -11.78
N LYS A 159 -1.60 -7.78 -12.07
CA LYS A 159 -0.98 -6.66 -11.33
C LYS A 159 -1.95 -5.49 -11.19
N TRP A 160 -2.34 -5.17 -9.97
CA TRP A 160 -3.06 -3.92 -9.69
C TRP A 160 -2.11 -2.89 -9.08
N TYR A 161 -2.00 -1.77 -9.78
CA TYR A 161 -1.48 -0.54 -9.22
C TYR A 161 -2.61 0.48 -9.31
N PRO A 162 -2.98 1.19 -8.21
CA PRO A 162 -3.79 2.38 -8.36
C PRO A 162 -2.97 3.34 -9.23
N THR A 163 -3.30 3.40 -10.51
CA THR A 163 -2.74 4.40 -11.39
C THR A 163 -3.23 5.75 -10.90
N SER A 164 -2.34 6.49 -10.24
CA SER A 164 -2.45 7.93 -10.19
C SER A 164 -2.29 8.42 -11.63
N THR A 165 -3.36 8.45 -12.38
CA THR A 165 -3.42 9.19 -13.62
C THR A 165 -3.81 10.62 -13.30
N PRO A 166 -3.08 11.60 -13.88
CA PRO A 166 -3.31 13.02 -13.65
C PRO A 166 -4.67 13.48 -14.11
#